data_378f61a0b6403f0a41b74a8d7cd68e31
#
_entry.id   378f61a0b6403f0a41b74a8d7cd68e31
#
_cell.length_a   1.000
_cell.length_b   1.000
_cell.length_c   1.000
_cell.angle_alpha   90.00
_cell.angle_beta   90.00
_cell.angle_gamma   90.00
#
_symmetry.space_group_name_H-M   'P 1'
#
loop_
_entity.id
_entity.type
_entity.pdbx_description
1 polymer ?
#
loop_
_entity_poly.entity_id
_entity_poly.type
_entity_poly.pdbx_seq_one_letter_code
_entity_poly.pdbx_strand_id
1 'polypeptide(L)'
;MHKMAVNKKIKIGILLDSYVLPHWAFVALERVIQSPATTIELVILSANQQQGKNNNSKIVYQLFNQLDRFLFKGSLAYETATSIEPLLTHMDTCHLDSGGTQNASTSVLNSIPNKALDILVYVGSEQLTGDILDVAKYGVWTYQLGNPDFNRGKLAGFWEAVSRQASTGAVLKIIASEKQCEQILYYSEAMTRAFKPTQNKNQHHYLAAGFLSRQINLLAHLGEEKFFQQVKKYHRELDFYSYPNFQEPDNLKAFSLLLQYLYNLAGKVVRKLFYYEHWYLFYSLNPKESRNIHQYKKLVPPKDRFWADPQVIYENEHYYLFFEELMYDTNRGHISAIEMDKNGHCKAPVSILKTDYHLSYPFIFKHNDKYYMVPESVENRTVQLYECSDFPFQWEFKMNLMVEVGAVDTTLFYQDNKWWLFTAMEDVKGSFYGDELCLFWSEDLFSNEWTPHPLNPIVSGAAIARPAGKIFVHNNKLYRPSQDCSVRYGHCTNFNEITELSETAYSEKKVSAITPNWDKKVLGTHTYNQVENLTIIDAYYDRRRFFNND
;
A
#
# COMPACT_ATOMS: atom_id res chain seq x y z
N MET A 1 -7.13 14.65 -12.80
CA MET A 1 -5.65 14.67 -12.88
C MET A 1 -5.19 16.03 -13.37
N HIS A 2 -4.67 16.88 -12.50
CA HIS A 2 -4.07 18.16 -12.91
C HIS A 2 -2.84 17.88 -13.77
N LYS A 3 -2.74 18.56 -14.93
CA LYS A 3 -1.58 18.46 -15.82
C LYS A 3 -0.37 19.08 -15.13
N MET A 4 0.51 18.25 -14.56
CA MET A 4 1.85 18.70 -14.18
C MET A 4 2.53 19.32 -15.41
N ALA A 5 3.19 20.44 -15.24
CA ALA A 5 4.02 21.02 -16.30
C ALA A 5 5.18 20.06 -16.58
N VAL A 6 5.15 19.41 -17.73
CA VAL A 6 6.21 18.50 -18.18
C VAL A 6 7.28 19.32 -18.85
N ASN A 7 8.46 19.42 -18.25
CA ASN A 7 9.59 20.18 -18.80
C ASN A 7 10.15 19.54 -20.09
N LYS A 8 10.11 18.21 -20.20
CA LYS A 8 10.57 17.45 -21.37
C LYS A 8 9.89 16.09 -21.38
N LYS A 9 9.35 15.67 -22.53
CA LYS A 9 8.84 14.30 -22.71
C LYS A 9 10.00 13.31 -22.75
N ILE A 10 9.82 12.18 -22.05
CA ILE A 10 10.78 11.06 -22.03
C ILE A 10 10.50 10.14 -23.22
N LYS A 11 11.51 9.85 -24.01
CA LYS A 11 11.44 8.98 -25.17
C LYS A 11 11.61 7.52 -24.77
N ILE A 12 10.56 6.73 -24.95
CA ILE A 12 10.47 5.35 -24.48
C ILE A 12 10.54 4.38 -25.66
N GLY A 13 11.41 3.37 -25.54
CA GLY A 13 11.32 2.12 -26.28
C GLY A 13 10.61 1.06 -25.42
N ILE A 14 9.78 0.21 -26.01
CA ILE A 14 9.12 -0.91 -25.31
C ILE A 14 9.60 -2.21 -25.91
N LEU A 15 10.22 -3.07 -25.11
CA LEU A 15 10.63 -4.42 -25.50
C LEU A 15 9.61 -5.43 -24.94
N LEU A 16 9.05 -6.27 -25.81
CA LEU A 16 8.02 -7.25 -25.49
C LEU A 16 8.42 -8.64 -25.98
N ASP A 17 8.11 -9.66 -25.15
CA ASP A 17 8.20 -11.07 -25.57
C ASP A 17 6.96 -11.50 -26.39
N SER A 18 5.83 -10.83 -26.20
CA SER A 18 4.56 -11.08 -26.87
C SER A 18 3.63 -9.87 -26.74
N TYR A 19 2.69 -9.69 -27.66
CA TYR A 19 1.59 -8.74 -27.50
C TYR A 19 0.58 -9.15 -26.41
N VAL A 20 0.58 -10.42 -25.99
CA VAL A 20 -0.27 -10.92 -24.91
C VAL A 20 0.53 -10.94 -23.63
N LEU A 21 0.13 -10.10 -22.69
CA LEU A 21 0.81 -9.88 -21.41
C LEU A 21 -0.06 -10.31 -20.22
N PRO A 22 0.54 -10.63 -19.07
CA PRO A 22 -0.20 -10.65 -17.80
C PRO A 22 -0.85 -9.28 -17.56
N HIS A 23 -2.07 -9.26 -17.01
CA HIS A 23 -2.85 -8.02 -16.87
C HIS A 23 -2.13 -6.93 -16.08
N TRP A 24 -1.37 -7.27 -15.04
CA TRP A 24 -0.59 -6.27 -14.29
C TRP A 24 0.47 -5.56 -15.17
N ALA A 25 1.10 -6.31 -16.09
CA ALA A 25 2.10 -5.76 -17.01
C ALA A 25 1.44 -4.88 -18.09
N PHE A 26 0.24 -5.31 -18.56
CA PHE A 26 -0.58 -4.48 -19.43
C PHE A 26 -0.90 -3.13 -18.74
N VAL A 27 -1.39 -3.15 -17.49
CA VAL A 27 -1.69 -1.91 -16.73
C VAL A 27 -0.45 -1.03 -16.55
N ALA A 28 0.71 -1.63 -16.26
CA ALA A 28 1.96 -0.88 -16.12
C ALA A 28 2.34 -0.14 -17.40
N LEU A 29 2.26 -0.82 -18.56
CA LEU A 29 2.58 -0.22 -19.86
C LEU A 29 1.51 0.74 -20.35
N GLU A 30 0.22 0.42 -20.18
CA GLU A 30 -0.89 1.32 -20.51
C GLU A 30 -0.72 2.69 -19.83
N ARG A 31 -0.37 2.72 -18.55
CA ARG A 31 -0.12 3.97 -17.79
C ARG A 31 1.07 4.76 -18.34
N VAL A 32 2.09 4.08 -18.85
CA VAL A 32 3.24 4.73 -19.51
C VAL A 32 2.83 5.29 -20.87
N ILE A 33 2.10 4.52 -21.68
CA ILE A 33 1.65 4.93 -23.01
C ILE A 33 0.70 6.14 -22.93
N GLN A 34 -0.20 6.15 -21.93
CA GLN A 34 -1.16 7.23 -21.74
C GLN A 34 -0.60 8.45 -20.98
N SER A 35 0.64 8.36 -20.45
CA SER A 35 1.23 9.47 -19.72
C SER A 35 1.55 10.67 -20.64
N PRO A 36 1.17 11.90 -20.26
CA PRO A 36 1.58 13.09 -21.01
C PRO A 36 3.08 13.37 -20.97
N ALA A 37 3.81 12.74 -20.03
CA ALA A 37 5.24 12.89 -19.87
C ALA A 37 6.07 11.97 -20.77
N THR A 38 5.44 11.10 -21.58
CA THR A 38 6.14 10.12 -22.41
C THR A 38 5.86 10.33 -23.90
N THR A 39 6.77 9.82 -24.71
CA THR A 39 6.58 9.56 -26.14
C THR A 39 7.10 8.17 -26.43
N ILE A 40 6.25 7.29 -26.96
CA ILE A 40 6.68 5.95 -27.37
C ILE A 40 7.29 6.06 -28.77
N GLU A 41 8.58 5.84 -28.87
CA GLU A 41 9.34 6.00 -30.13
C GLU A 41 9.46 4.68 -30.90
N LEU A 42 9.45 3.54 -30.17
CA LEU A 42 9.72 2.24 -30.75
C LEU A 42 9.13 1.11 -29.94
N VAL A 43 8.56 0.11 -30.60
CA VAL A 43 8.18 -1.18 -30.03
C VAL A 43 9.09 -2.26 -30.62
N ILE A 44 9.71 -3.04 -29.76
CA ILE A 44 10.60 -4.14 -30.15
C ILE A 44 9.91 -5.45 -29.72
N LEU A 45 9.68 -6.35 -30.68
CA LEU A 45 9.16 -7.70 -30.43
C LEU A 45 10.28 -8.72 -30.47
N SER A 46 10.44 -9.47 -29.40
CA SER A 46 11.35 -10.62 -29.36
C SER A 46 10.72 -11.81 -30.12
N ALA A 47 11.50 -12.48 -30.94
CA ALA A 47 11.03 -13.66 -31.71
C ALA A 47 10.87 -14.93 -30.84
N ASN A 48 11.15 -14.87 -29.52
CA ASN A 48 11.03 -16.01 -28.65
C ASN A 48 9.56 -16.33 -28.32
N GLN A 49 8.98 -17.22 -29.12
CA GLN A 49 7.77 -17.92 -28.72
C GLN A 49 8.09 -18.76 -27.48
N GLN A 50 7.55 -18.40 -26.32
CA GLN A 50 7.55 -19.30 -25.17
C GLN A 50 6.86 -20.60 -25.57
N GLN A 51 7.63 -21.60 -25.94
CA GLN A 51 7.12 -22.97 -25.96
C GLN A 51 6.84 -23.35 -24.52
N GLY A 52 5.56 -23.33 -24.15
CA GLY A 52 5.09 -23.86 -22.88
C GLY A 52 5.54 -25.31 -22.74
N LYS A 53 6.65 -25.56 -22.07
CA LYS A 53 7.01 -26.90 -21.63
C LYS A 53 5.96 -27.35 -20.64
N ASN A 54 5.02 -28.14 -21.14
CA ASN A 54 4.10 -28.93 -20.33
C ASN A 54 4.94 -29.93 -19.49
N ASN A 55 5.33 -29.52 -18.31
CA ASN A 55 6.14 -30.33 -17.41
C ASN A 55 5.21 -31.20 -16.58
N ASN A 56 4.79 -32.37 -17.11
CA ASN A 56 3.96 -33.36 -16.41
C ASN A 56 4.56 -33.82 -15.06
N SER A 57 5.81 -33.44 -14.76
CA SER A 57 6.51 -33.83 -13.54
C SER A 57 6.08 -33.07 -12.28
N LYS A 58 5.16 -32.07 -12.36
CA LYS A 58 4.79 -31.20 -11.24
C LYS A 58 3.28 -31.18 -10.98
N ILE A 59 2.63 -32.33 -11.10
CA ILE A 59 1.17 -32.48 -11.00
C ILE A 59 0.64 -31.95 -9.65
N VAL A 60 1.32 -32.27 -8.55
CA VAL A 60 0.88 -31.86 -7.20
C VAL A 60 0.93 -30.33 -7.03
N TYR A 61 1.96 -29.68 -7.57
CA TYR A 61 2.06 -28.23 -7.55
C TYR A 61 0.95 -27.57 -8.39
N GLN A 62 0.64 -28.15 -9.55
CA GLN A 62 -0.46 -27.66 -10.40
C GLN A 62 -1.81 -27.77 -9.69
N LEU A 63 -2.09 -28.92 -9.05
CA LEU A 63 -3.29 -29.13 -8.23
C LEU A 63 -3.39 -28.14 -7.07
N PHE A 64 -2.28 -27.89 -6.37
CA PHE A 64 -2.20 -26.88 -5.31
C PHE A 64 -2.60 -25.49 -5.82
N ASN A 65 -2.01 -25.06 -6.92
CA ASN A 65 -2.32 -23.76 -7.52
C ASN A 65 -3.78 -23.66 -7.99
N GLN A 66 -4.33 -24.73 -8.56
CA GLN A 66 -5.74 -24.76 -8.96
C GLN A 66 -6.68 -24.64 -7.75
N LEU A 67 -6.39 -25.35 -6.67
CA LEU A 67 -7.15 -25.27 -5.42
C LEU A 67 -7.09 -23.85 -4.83
N ASP A 68 -5.90 -23.26 -4.73
CA ASP A 68 -5.72 -21.91 -4.20
C ASP A 68 -6.43 -20.86 -5.06
N ARG A 69 -6.33 -20.96 -6.39
CA ARG A 69 -7.09 -20.11 -7.32
C ARG A 69 -8.59 -20.26 -7.16
N PHE A 70 -9.10 -21.49 -7.01
CA PHE A 70 -10.52 -21.73 -6.80
C PHE A 70 -11.05 -21.10 -5.50
N LEU A 71 -10.28 -21.24 -4.40
CA LEU A 71 -10.69 -20.73 -3.08
C LEU A 71 -10.52 -19.20 -2.94
N PHE A 72 -9.56 -18.60 -3.64
CA PHE A 72 -9.16 -17.21 -3.46
C PHE A 72 -9.14 -16.40 -4.75
N LYS A 73 -9.98 -16.77 -5.72
CA LYS A 73 -10.12 -16.05 -6.99
C LYS A 73 -10.66 -14.64 -6.72
N GLY A 74 -9.83 -13.63 -6.95
CA GLY A 74 -10.26 -12.22 -6.94
C GLY A 74 -11.03 -11.82 -8.21
N SER A 75 -11.59 -10.62 -8.21
CA SER A 75 -12.34 -10.08 -9.36
C SER A 75 -11.47 -9.90 -10.61
N LEU A 76 -10.17 -9.61 -10.44
CA LEU A 76 -9.18 -9.51 -11.52
C LEU A 76 -7.94 -10.30 -11.12
N ALA A 77 -7.59 -11.30 -11.93
CA ALA A 77 -6.36 -12.06 -11.74
C ALA A 77 -5.20 -11.33 -12.47
N TYR A 78 -4.11 -11.07 -11.75
CA TYR A 78 -2.91 -10.44 -12.31
C TYR A 78 -2.36 -11.19 -13.55
N GLU A 79 -2.57 -12.50 -13.64
CA GLU A 79 -2.15 -13.38 -14.73
C GLU A 79 -3.11 -13.39 -15.92
N THR A 80 -4.25 -12.68 -15.87
CA THR A 80 -5.21 -12.67 -16.99
C THR A 80 -4.51 -12.18 -18.24
N ALA A 81 -4.51 -13.01 -19.29
CA ALA A 81 -3.90 -12.68 -20.57
C ALA A 81 -4.62 -11.49 -21.20
N THR A 82 -3.91 -10.42 -21.46
CA THR A 82 -4.45 -9.17 -22.01
C THR A 82 -3.60 -8.73 -23.20
N SER A 83 -4.23 -8.43 -24.33
CA SER A 83 -3.51 -7.94 -25.50
C SER A 83 -3.23 -6.45 -25.38
N ILE A 84 -1.97 -6.05 -25.57
CA ILE A 84 -1.53 -4.65 -25.64
C ILE A 84 -1.52 -4.13 -27.08
N GLU A 85 -1.68 -5.01 -28.08
CA GLU A 85 -1.62 -4.67 -29.50
C GLU A 85 -2.51 -3.46 -29.88
N PRO A 86 -3.76 -3.33 -29.39
CA PRO A 86 -4.61 -2.19 -29.74
C PRO A 86 -4.03 -0.84 -29.34
N LEU A 87 -3.19 -0.78 -28.30
CA LEU A 87 -2.54 0.46 -27.84
C LEU A 87 -1.28 0.81 -28.67
N LEU A 88 -0.76 -0.15 -29.44
CA LEU A 88 0.50 -0.03 -30.18
C LEU A 88 0.34 0.09 -31.71
N THR A 89 -0.88 0.07 -32.23
CA THR A 89 -1.18 -0.02 -33.68
C THR A 89 -0.60 1.12 -34.54
N HIS A 90 -0.31 2.27 -33.93
CA HIS A 90 0.24 3.44 -34.64
C HIS A 90 1.71 3.70 -34.33
N MET A 91 2.39 2.74 -33.70
CA MET A 91 3.77 2.87 -33.27
C MET A 91 4.70 2.10 -34.21
N ASP A 92 5.91 2.64 -34.39
CA ASP A 92 6.94 1.95 -35.17
C ASP A 92 7.32 0.64 -34.47
N THR A 93 7.24 -0.48 -35.18
CA THR A 93 7.53 -1.80 -34.61
C THR A 93 8.72 -2.43 -35.31
N CYS A 94 9.65 -2.99 -34.57
CA CYS A 94 10.79 -3.75 -35.01
C CYS A 94 10.72 -5.18 -34.44
N HIS A 95 11.10 -6.18 -35.24
CA HIS A 95 11.16 -7.58 -34.82
C HIS A 95 12.62 -8.01 -34.65
N LEU A 96 12.94 -8.62 -33.50
CA LEU A 96 14.23 -9.25 -33.29
C LEU A 96 14.24 -10.62 -33.99
N ASP A 97 15.35 -10.96 -34.65
CA ASP A 97 15.52 -12.27 -35.29
C ASP A 97 15.53 -13.43 -34.27
N SER A 98 15.42 -14.67 -34.76
CA SER A 98 15.23 -15.92 -34.03
C SER A 98 16.31 -16.30 -32.97
N GLY A 99 17.29 -15.44 -32.69
CA GLY A 99 18.29 -15.58 -31.63
C GLY A 99 17.81 -15.07 -30.27
N GLY A 100 16.63 -14.47 -30.19
CA GLY A 100 16.07 -13.87 -28.94
C GLY A 100 16.90 -12.71 -28.41
N THR A 101 16.54 -12.27 -27.21
CA THR A 101 17.18 -11.16 -26.50
C THR A 101 18.63 -11.43 -26.07
N GLN A 102 19.05 -12.71 -26.03
CA GLN A 102 20.41 -13.10 -25.65
C GLN A 102 21.44 -12.93 -26.77
N ASN A 103 21.00 -12.87 -28.05
CA ASN A 103 21.84 -12.73 -29.24
C ASN A 103 21.28 -11.69 -30.19
N ALA A 104 20.72 -10.58 -29.68
CA ALA A 104 20.34 -9.47 -30.53
C ALA A 104 21.60 -9.02 -31.31
N SER A 105 21.69 -9.45 -32.58
CA SER A 105 22.88 -9.19 -33.37
C SER A 105 23.06 -7.69 -33.59
N THR A 106 24.29 -7.24 -33.67
CA THR A 106 24.67 -5.85 -33.97
C THR A 106 23.91 -5.29 -35.19
N SER A 107 23.47 -6.16 -36.13
CA SER A 107 22.68 -5.78 -37.29
C SER A 107 21.25 -5.32 -36.95
N VAL A 108 20.61 -5.91 -35.93
CA VAL A 108 19.28 -5.50 -35.46
C VAL A 108 19.36 -4.21 -34.66
N LEU A 109 20.41 -4.07 -33.86
CA LEU A 109 20.69 -2.85 -33.11
C LEU A 109 20.99 -1.66 -34.02
N ASN A 110 21.67 -1.91 -35.16
CA ASN A 110 21.90 -0.93 -36.23
C ASN A 110 20.62 -0.56 -36.98
N SER A 111 19.58 -1.43 -36.94
CA SER A 111 18.24 -1.14 -37.51
C SER A 111 17.29 -0.44 -36.56
N ILE A 112 17.62 -0.39 -35.23
CA ILE A 112 16.97 0.52 -34.33
C ILE A 112 17.35 1.91 -34.83
N PRO A 113 16.45 2.62 -35.51
CA PRO A 113 16.81 3.87 -36.15
C PRO A 113 17.43 4.79 -35.12
N ASN A 114 18.20 5.80 -35.54
CA ASN A 114 18.82 6.88 -34.72
C ASN A 114 17.83 7.62 -33.82
N LYS A 115 16.88 6.92 -33.22
CA LYS A 115 15.90 7.37 -32.23
C LYS A 115 16.64 7.36 -30.92
N ALA A 116 17.14 8.52 -30.51
CA ALA A 116 17.75 8.68 -29.20
C ALA A 116 16.72 8.34 -28.11
N LEU A 117 16.65 7.07 -27.68
CA LEU A 117 15.80 6.61 -26.59
C LEU A 117 16.37 7.09 -25.27
N ASP A 118 15.49 7.61 -24.40
CA ASP A 118 15.87 7.92 -23.02
C ASP A 118 15.83 6.63 -22.18
N ILE A 119 14.79 5.79 -22.34
CA ILE A 119 14.58 4.55 -21.58
C ILE A 119 14.14 3.42 -22.51
N LEU A 120 14.67 2.22 -22.30
CA LEU A 120 14.08 0.99 -22.84
C LEU A 120 13.34 0.26 -21.72
N VAL A 121 12.04 0.07 -21.87
CA VAL A 121 11.20 -0.63 -20.89
C VAL A 121 11.09 -2.10 -21.28
N TYR A 122 11.38 -3.01 -20.36
CA TYR A 122 11.21 -4.44 -20.53
C TYR A 122 10.36 -5.05 -19.41
N VAL A 123 9.22 -5.62 -19.77
CA VAL A 123 8.31 -6.32 -18.85
C VAL A 123 8.19 -7.78 -19.26
N GLY A 124 9.31 -8.47 -19.31
CA GLY A 124 9.41 -9.88 -19.65
C GLY A 124 10.06 -10.70 -18.54
N SER A 125 10.25 -11.98 -18.79
CA SER A 125 10.79 -12.95 -17.83
C SER A 125 12.21 -13.41 -18.13
N GLU A 126 12.78 -13.01 -19.25
CA GLU A 126 14.11 -13.41 -19.68
C GLU A 126 15.20 -12.49 -19.11
N GLN A 127 16.37 -13.04 -18.92
CA GLN A 127 17.54 -12.24 -18.60
C GLN A 127 18.08 -11.58 -19.87
N LEU A 128 18.10 -10.25 -19.88
CA LEU A 128 18.69 -9.48 -20.99
C LEU A 128 20.21 -9.42 -20.84
N THR A 129 20.92 -9.57 -21.97
CA THR A 129 22.38 -9.47 -22.04
C THR A 129 22.82 -8.86 -23.38
N GLY A 130 24.05 -8.35 -23.45
CA GLY A 130 24.64 -7.79 -24.68
C GLY A 130 24.21 -6.36 -24.96
N ASP A 131 24.39 -5.93 -26.22
CA ASP A 131 24.29 -4.54 -26.64
C ASP A 131 22.91 -3.89 -26.46
N ILE A 132 21.85 -4.70 -26.29
CA ILE A 132 20.48 -4.21 -26.04
C ILE A 132 20.42 -3.38 -24.73
N LEU A 133 21.33 -3.61 -23.80
CA LEU A 133 21.38 -2.90 -22.52
C LEU A 133 21.81 -1.44 -22.66
N ASP A 134 22.48 -1.08 -23.79
CA ASP A 134 23.04 0.24 -24.06
C ASP A 134 22.27 1.04 -25.11
N VAL A 135 21.10 0.52 -25.55
CA VAL A 135 20.28 1.16 -26.60
C VAL A 135 19.65 2.47 -26.14
N ALA A 136 19.48 2.65 -24.83
CA ALA A 136 18.81 3.81 -24.25
C ALA A 136 19.74 4.54 -23.26
N LYS A 137 19.61 5.87 -23.22
CA LYS A 137 20.43 6.76 -22.39
C LYS A 137 20.48 6.34 -20.92
N TYR A 138 19.32 5.93 -20.35
CA TYR A 138 19.18 5.52 -18.96
C TYR A 138 19.02 4.00 -18.82
N GLY A 139 19.53 3.23 -19.80
CA GLY A 139 19.52 1.76 -19.78
C GLY A 139 18.14 1.13 -19.91
N VAL A 140 18.05 -0.14 -19.51
CA VAL A 140 16.82 -0.93 -19.53
C VAL A 140 16.16 -0.90 -18.16
N TRP A 141 14.90 -0.47 -18.12
CA TRP A 141 14.08 -0.46 -16.92
C TRP A 141 13.21 -1.70 -16.85
N THR A 142 13.38 -2.50 -15.82
CA THR A 142 12.68 -3.78 -15.69
C THR A 142 12.29 -4.08 -14.25
N TYR A 143 11.43 -5.06 -14.05
CA TYR A 143 10.94 -5.48 -12.76
C TYR A 143 11.69 -6.70 -12.21
N GLN A 144 11.89 -6.71 -10.91
CA GLN A 144 12.16 -7.90 -10.13
C GLN A 144 11.04 -8.03 -9.10
N LEU A 145 10.16 -9.01 -9.31
CA LEU A 145 9.09 -9.32 -8.37
C LEU A 145 9.63 -10.21 -7.25
N GLY A 146 9.13 -10.03 -6.03
CA GLY A 146 9.63 -10.66 -4.83
C GLY A 146 10.53 -9.74 -4.00
N ASN A 147 10.66 -10.05 -2.71
CA ASN A 147 11.58 -9.35 -1.82
C ASN A 147 13.02 -9.73 -2.17
N PRO A 148 13.89 -8.81 -2.61
CA PRO A 148 15.26 -9.11 -3.03
C PRO A 148 16.13 -9.69 -1.91
N ASP A 149 15.77 -9.45 -0.65
CA ASP A 149 16.48 -9.99 0.51
C ASP A 149 16.05 -11.43 0.82
N PHE A 150 14.88 -11.88 0.35
CA PHE A 150 14.35 -13.22 0.59
C PHE A 150 14.28 -14.08 -0.67
N ASN A 151 13.75 -13.56 -1.79
CA ASN A 151 13.48 -14.32 -3.00
C ASN A 151 14.10 -13.66 -4.24
N ARG A 152 15.27 -14.13 -4.64
CA ARG A 152 15.93 -13.77 -5.92
C ARG A 152 15.68 -14.80 -7.03
N GLY A 153 14.86 -15.81 -6.73
CA GLY A 153 14.51 -16.90 -7.64
C GLY A 153 13.19 -16.68 -8.38
N LYS A 154 12.50 -17.78 -8.63
CA LYS A 154 11.21 -17.82 -9.34
C LYS A 154 10.03 -17.83 -8.36
N LEU A 155 8.82 -17.65 -8.90
CA LEU A 155 7.56 -17.70 -8.18
C LEU A 155 7.46 -16.67 -7.03
N ALA A 156 7.82 -15.42 -7.33
CA ALA A 156 7.59 -14.31 -6.41
C ALA A 156 6.12 -14.29 -5.92
N GLY A 157 5.94 -13.98 -4.65
CA GLY A 157 4.63 -13.99 -3.99
C GLY A 157 4.12 -15.38 -3.58
N PHE A 158 4.63 -16.47 -4.18
CA PHE A 158 4.31 -17.83 -3.73
C PHE A 158 5.15 -18.24 -2.51
N TRP A 159 6.47 -18.12 -2.62
CA TRP A 159 7.38 -18.53 -1.56
C TRP A 159 7.24 -17.67 -0.31
N GLU A 160 7.03 -16.37 -0.48
CA GLU A 160 6.75 -15.46 0.63
C GLU A 160 5.48 -15.88 1.38
N ALA A 161 4.40 -16.22 0.64
CA ALA A 161 3.14 -16.64 1.23
C ALA A 161 3.23 -17.96 2.00
N VAL A 162 3.89 -18.99 1.43
CA VAL A 162 4.00 -20.30 2.09
C VAL A 162 5.04 -20.33 3.21
N SER A 163 6.06 -19.46 3.14
CA SER A 163 7.08 -19.28 4.18
C SER A 163 6.67 -18.26 5.26
N ARG A 164 5.47 -17.67 5.16
CA ARG A 164 4.94 -16.67 6.11
C ARG A 164 5.87 -15.47 6.30
N GLN A 165 6.49 -14.99 5.23
CA GLN A 165 7.21 -13.72 5.32
C GLN A 165 6.25 -12.61 5.72
N ALA A 166 6.72 -11.60 6.44
CA ALA A 166 5.89 -10.48 6.86
C ALA A 166 5.38 -9.69 5.66
N SER A 167 6.26 -9.44 4.71
CA SER A 167 5.96 -8.66 3.50
C SER A 167 6.42 -9.35 2.22
N THR A 168 5.80 -8.97 1.11
CA THR A 168 6.16 -9.38 -0.24
C THR A 168 6.51 -8.13 -1.03
N GLY A 169 7.76 -8.04 -1.48
CA GLY A 169 8.29 -6.85 -2.16
C GLY A 169 8.21 -6.92 -3.67
N ALA A 170 8.43 -5.77 -4.30
CA ALA A 170 8.68 -5.62 -5.72
C ALA A 170 9.69 -4.50 -5.96
N VAL A 171 10.51 -4.66 -6.98
CA VAL A 171 11.58 -3.72 -7.35
C VAL A 171 11.40 -3.31 -8.81
N LEU A 172 11.53 -2.02 -9.10
CA LEU A 172 11.85 -1.50 -10.41
C LEU A 172 13.35 -1.20 -10.44
N LYS A 173 14.07 -1.70 -11.42
CA LYS A 173 15.52 -1.54 -11.52
C LYS A 173 15.98 -1.17 -12.93
N ILE A 174 17.17 -0.58 -13.01
CA ILE A 174 17.93 -0.40 -14.23
C ILE A 174 18.90 -1.57 -14.39
N ILE A 175 19.01 -2.06 -15.63
CA ILE A 175 20.09 -2.93 -16.07
C ILE A 175 20.86 -2.17 -17.14
N ALA A 176 22.18 -2.05 -16.98
CA ALA A 176 23.09 -1.46 -17.95
C ALA A 176 24.35 -2.32 -18.10
N SER A 177 25.00 -2.28 -19.27
CA SER A 177 26.20 -3.09 -19.58
C SER A 177 27.43 -2.64 -18.81
N GLU A 178 27.61 -1.34 -18.65
CA GLU A 178 28.76 -0.79 -17.91
C GLU A 178 28.70 -1.24 -16.45
N LYS A 179 29.50 -2.27 -16.12
CA LYS A 179 29.72 -2.83 -14.78
C LYS A 179 28.73 -3.89 -14.27
N GLN A 180 27.80 -4.40 -15.10
CA GLN A 180 26.74 -5.32 -14.60
C GLN A 180 26.04 -4.77 -13.33
N CYS A 181 25.94 -3.46 -13.22
CA CYS A 181 25.41 -2.79 -12.04
C CYS A 181 23.90 -2.70 -12.17
N GLU A 182 23.19 -3.52 -11.39
CA GLU A 182 21.76 -3.33 -11.20
C GLU A 182 21.54 -2.17 -10.24
N GLN A 183 20.83 -1.13 -10.67
CA GLN A 183 20.46 -0.01 -9.81
C GLN A 183 18.97 -0.08 -9.50
N ILE A 184 18.62 -0.12 -8.22
CA ILE A 184 17.23 -0.04 -7.79
C ILE A 184 16.73 1.39 -7.99
N LEU A 185 15.68 1.54 -8.81
CA LEU A 185 14.96 2.80 -9.01
C LEU A 185 13.90 3.02 -7.96
N TYR A 186 13.19 1.95 -7.62
CA TYR A 186 12.09 1.99 -6.68
C TYR A 186 11.88 0.62 -6.03
N TYR A 187 11.53 0.63 -4.77
CA TYR A 187 11.17 -0.55 -3.98
C TYR A 187 9.94 -0.25 -3.15
N SER A 188 9.03 -1.18 -3.10
CA SER A 188 7.93 -1.19 -2.14
C SER A 188 7.52 -2.61 -1.79
N GLU A 189 6.76 -2.74 -0.71
CA GLU A 189 6.30 -4.02 -0.19
C GLU A 189 4.85 -3.96 0.30
N ALA A 190 4.10 -5.01 -0.01
CA ALA A 190 2.77 -5.25 0.50
C ALA A 190 2.80 -6.27 1.63
N MET A 191 1.80 -6.26 2.50
CA MET A 191 1.60 -7.30 3.51
C MET A 191 1.45 -8.67 2.85
N THR A 192 2.23 -9.66 3.29
CA THR A 192 2.10 -11.02 2.77
C THR A 192 0.77 -11.66 3.18
N ARG A 193 0.02 -12.15 2.20
CA ARG A 193 -1.18 -12.96 2.42
C ARG A 193 -0.79 -14.41 2.72
N ALA A 194 -0.37 -14.65 3.95
CA ALA A 194 0.11 -15.97 4.39
C ALA A 194 -0.88 -17.10 4.05
N PHE A 195 -0.39 -18.15 3.41
CA PHE A 195 -1.17 -19.29 2.89
C PHE A 195 -2.31 -18.89 1.93
N LYS A 196 -2.11 -17.86 1.13
CA LYS A 196 -3.00 -17.46 0.04
C LYS A 196 -2.16 -16.96 -1.14
N PRO A 197 -1.36 -17.84 -1.79
CA PRO A 197 -0.43 -17.44 -2.84
C PRO A 197 -1.08 -16.63 -3.96
N THR A 198 -2.29 -17.01 -4.42
CA THR A 198 -2.99 -16.28 -5.48
C THR A 198 -3.31 -14.84 -5.07
N GLN A 199 -3.87 -14.63 -3.86
CA GLN A 199 -4.15 -13.27 -3.37
C GLN A 199 -2.86 -12.48 -3.14
N ASN A 200 -1.81 -13.13 -2.63
CA ASN A 200 -0.52 -12.49 -2.40
C ASN A 200 0.11 -12.02 -3.71
N LYS A 201 0.09 -12.87 -4.75
CA LYS A 201 0.58 -12.51 -6.08
C LYS A 201 -0.22 -11.35 -6.67
N ASN A 202 -1.57 -11.39 -6.60
CA ASN A 202 -2.39 -10.29 -7.10
C ASN A 202 -2.00 -8.96 -6.44
N GLN A 203 -1.92 -8.93 -5.12
CA GLN A 203 -1.65 -7.70 -4.38
C GLN A 203 -0.32 -7.07 -4.76
N HIS A 204 0.78 -7.81 -4.71
CA HIS A 204 2.11 -7.22 -4.96
C HIS A 204 2.37 -6.94 -6.45
N HIS A 205 1.75 -7.68 -7.38
CA HIS A 205 1.87 -7.38 -8.81
C HIS A 205 1.15 -6.08 -9.17
N TYR A 206 -0.05 -5.86 -8.62
CA TYR A 206 -0.75 -4.58 -8.84
C TYR A 206 -0.08 -3.40 -8.16
N LEU A 207 0.52 -3.60 -6.98
CA LEU A 207 1.39 -2.59 -6.37
C LEU A 207 2.53 -2.22 -7.33
N ALA A 208 3.23 -3.22 -7.88
CA ALA A 208 4.33 -3.03 -8.81
C ALA A 208 3.92 -2.33 -10.11
N ALA A 209 2.69 -2.55 -10.60
CA ALA A 209 2.21 -1.96 -11.85
C ALA A 209 2.27 -0.42 -11.86
N GLY A 210 2.20 0.22 -10.68
CA GLY A 210 2.34 1.67 -10.53
C GLY A 210 3.76 2.21 -10.67
N PHE A 211 4.79 1.40 -10.41
CA PHE A 211 6.17 1.89 -10.25
C PHE A 211 6.73 2.57 -11.50
N LEU A 212 6.55 1.95 -12.64
CA LEU A 212 7.14 2.39 -13.91
C LEU A 212 6.67 3.79 -14.30
N SER A 213 5.35 3.99 -14.37
CA SER A 213 4.77 5.28 -14.74
C SER A 213 5.13 6.38 -13.73
N ARG A 214 5.18 6.07 -12.42
CA ARG A 214 5.59 7.02 -11.37
C ARG A 214 7.03 7.47 -11.55
N GLN A 215 7.96 6.53 -11.74
CA GLN A 215 9.37 6.87 -11.85
C GLN A 215 9.68 7.60 -13.16
N ILE A 216 9.00 7.28 -14.25
CA ILE A 216 9.13 8.03 -15.52
C ILE A 216 8.57 9.46 -15.36
N ASN A 217 7.40 9.61 -14.74
CA ASN A 217 6.82 10.94 -14.49
C ASN A 217 7.70 11.78 -13.55
N LEU A 218 8.29 11.14 -12.53
CA LEU A 218 9.21 11.77 -11.61
C LEU A 218 10.49 12.24 -12.32
N LEU A 219 11.08 11.42 -13.19
CA LEU A 219 12.22 11.80 -14.03
C LEU A 219 11.88 13.00 -14.92
N ALA A 220 10.71 12.99 -15.57
CA ALA A 220 10.26 14.09 -16.41
C ALA A 220 10.03 15.39 -15.64
N HIS A 221 9.59 15.31 -14.39
CA HIS A 221 9.32 16.45 -13.52
C HIS A 221 10.61 17.04 -12.90
N LEU A 222 11.44 16.19 -12.29
CA LEU A 222 12.63 16.62 -11.55
C LEU A 222 13.85 16.89 -12.45
N GLY A 223 13.89 16.27 -13.63
CA GLY A 223 15.08 16.17 -14.46
C GLY A 223 16.08 15.15 -13.94
N GLU A 224 17.09 14.86 -14.75
CA GLU A 224 18.07 13.78 -14.57
C GLU A 224 18.78 13.83 -13.21
N GLU A 225 19.41 14.96 -12.91
CA GLU A 225 20.28 15.09 -11.73
C GLU A 225 19.52 14.87 -10.42
N LYS A 226 18.40 15.56 -10.23
CA LYS A 226 17.58 15.44 -9.01
C LYS A 226 16.93 14.07 -8.90
N PHE A 227 16.50 13.49 -10.03
CA PHE A 227 15.92 12.15 -10.06
C PHE A 227 16.93 11.11 -9.55
N PHE A 228 18.14 11.05 -10.12
CA PHE A 228 19.15 10.08 -9.70
C PHE A 228 19.70 10.35 -8.30
N GLN A 229 19.67 11.59 -7.79
CA GLN A 229 19.93 11.86 -6.38
C GLN A 229 18.88 11.22 -5.46
N GLN A 230 17.59 11.25 -5.85
CA GLN A 230 16.54 10.56 -5.08
C GLN A 230 16.66 9.04 -5.16
N VAL A 231 16.98 8.50 -6.32
CA VAL A 231 17.18 7.06 -6.52
C VAL A 231 18.28 6.50 -5.62
N LYS A 232 19.33 7.29 -5.32
CA LYS A 232 20.40 6.88 -4.39
C LYS A 232 19.89 6.54 -2.99
N LYS A 233 18.72 7.05 -2.56
CA LYS A 233 18.10 6.69 -1.28
C LYS A 233 17.65 5.20 -1.22
N TYR A 234 17.39 4.60 -2.38
CA TYR A 234 17.04 3.18 -2.49
C TYR A 234 18.25 2.28 -2.71
N HIS A 235 19.44 2.90 -2.87
CA HIS A 235 20.67 2.12 -3.04
C HIS A 235 20.94 1.35 -1.75
N ARG A 236 20.82 0.03 -1.84
CA ARG A 236 21.27 -0.90 -0.81
C ARG A 236 22.55 -1.54 -1.32
N GLU A 237 23.60 -1.53 -0.51
CA GLU A 237 24.69 -2.46 -0.74
C GLU A 237 24.12 -3.86 -0.69
N LEU A 238 24.43 -4.67 -1.70
CA LEU A 238 23.92 -6.02 -1.79
C LEU A 238 24.57 -6.84 -0.67
N ASP A 239 23.81 -7.05 0.41
CA ASP A 239 24.17 -7.95 1.49
C ASP A 239 24.27 -9.39 0.97
N PHE A 240 24.96 -10.23 1.73
CA PHE A 240 25.03 -11.66 1.45
C PHE A 240 23.64 -12.25 1.39
N TYR A 241 23.31 -12.86 0.26
CA TYR A 241 22.05 -13.58 0.09
C TYR A 241 22.14 -14.95 0.75
N SER A 242 21.37 -15.18 1.81
CA SER A 242 21.43 -16.40 2.65
C SER A 242 20.33 -17.41 2.35
N TYR A 243 19.38 -17.08 1.46
CA TYR A 243 18.29 -17.98 1.10
C TYR A 243 18.61 -18.80 -0.16
N PRO A 244 17.95 -19.96 -0.34
CA PRO A 244 18.10 -20.75 -1.55
C PRO A 244 17.57 -19.98 -2.78
N ASN A 245 18.11 -20.29 -3.96
CA ASN A 245 17.55 -19.80 -5.21
C ASN A 245 16.23 -20.55 -5.49
N PHE A 246 15.11 -19.97 -5.07
CA PHE A 246 13.79 -20.59 -5.12
C PHE A 246 13.39 -20.96 -6.55
N GLN A 247 12.90 -22.20 -6.71
CA GLN A 247 12.41 -22.77 -7.94
C GLN A 247 10.98 -23.30 -7.72
N GLU A 248 10.34 -23.74 -8.81
CA GLU A 248 9.08 -24.47 -8.66
C GLU A 248 9.29 -25.74 -7.83
N PRO A 249 8.43 -25.99 -6.81
CA PRO A 249 8.59 -27.17 -5.95
C PRO A 249 8.36 -28.46 -6.75
N ASP A 250 9.13 -29.49 -6.44
CA ASP A 250 8.86 -30.86 -6.87
C ASP A 250 7.58 -31.42 -6.21
N ASN A 251 7.13 -32.60 -6.62
CA ASN A 251 5.89 -33.19 -6.11
C ASN A 251 5.91 -33.48 -4.59
N LEU A 252 7.05 -33.88 -4.02
CA LEU A 252 7.16 -34.15 -2.58
C LEU A 252 7.09 -32.86 -1.77
N LYS A 253 7.83 -31.83 -2.18
CA LYS A 253 7.77 -30.50 -1.58
C LYS A 253 6.39 -29.88 -1.73
N ALA A 254 5.79 -29.96 -2.93
CA ALA A 254 4.45 -29.46 -3.21
C ALA A 254 3.40 -30.15 -2.32
N PHE A 255 3.50 -31.47 -2.11
CA PHE A 255 2.61 -32.22 -1.24
C PHE A 255 2.74 -31.76 0.23
N SER A 256 3.96 -31.61 0.72
CA SER A 256 4.21 -31.09 2.08
C SER A 256 3.61 -29.68 2.25
N LEU A 257 3.80 -28.79 1.27
CA LEU A 257 3.22 -27.45 1.30
C LEU A 257 1.69 -27.48 1.24
N LEU A 258 1.10 -28.39 0.47
CA LEU A 258 -0.35 -28.57 0.39
C LEU A 258 -0.92 -29.02 1.74
N LEU A 259 -0.28 -29.97 2.43
CA LEU A 259 -0.70 -30.38 3.77
C LEU A 259 -0.63 -29.23 4.78
N GLN A 260 0.44 -28.44 4.77
CA GLN A 260 0.56 -27.24 5.60
C GLN A 260 -0.54 -26.21 5.26
N TYR A 261 -0.83 -26.02 3.99
CA TYR A 261 -1.87 -25.13 3.52
C TYR A 261 -3.25 -25.56 4.04
N LEU A 262 -3.62 -26.84 3.89
CA LEU A 262 -4.89 -27.39 4.37
C LEU A 262 -5.01 -27.31 5.91
N TYR A 263 -3.93 -27.61 6.63
CA TYR A 263 -3.87 -27.46 8.09
C TYR A 263 -4.14 -26.00 8.51
N ASN A 264 -3.52 -25.03 7.84
CA ASN A 264 -3.73 -23.62 8.15
C ASN A 264 -5.13 -23.12 7.76
N LEU A 265 -5.70 -23.61 6.66
CA LEU A 265 -7.09 -23.33 6.32
C LEU A 265 -8.04 -23.84 7.40
N ALA A 266 -7.87 -25.08 7.83
CA ALA A 266 -8.65 -25.67 8.93
C ALA A 266 -8.52 -24.84 10.21
N GLY A 267 -7.27 -24.45 10.57
CA GLY A 267 -7.02 -23.59 11.71
C GLY A 267 -7.71 -22.22 11.62
N LYS A 268 -7.73 -21.59 10.43
CA LYS A 268 -8.48 -20.33 10.20
C LYS A 268 -9.99 -20.52 10.36
N VAL A 269 -10.54 -21.63 9.85
CA VAL A 269 -11.97 -21.96 10.01
C VAL A 269 -12.30 -22.15 11.49
N VAL A 270 -11.52 -22.96 12.21
CA VAL A 270 -11.68 -23.17 13.65
C VAL A 270 -11.60 -21.84 14.40
N ARG A 271 -10.59 -21.02 14.11
CA ARG A 271 -10.47 -19.70 14.74
C ARG A 271 -11.72 -18.83 14.47
N LYS A 272 -12.19 -18.76 13.23
CA LYS A 272 -13.40 -17.99 12.87
C LYS A 272 -14.66 -18.51 13.58
N LEU A 273 -14.76 -19.82 13.84
CA LEU A 273 -15.88 -20.42 14.57
C LEU A 273 -15.83 -20.13 16.08
N PHE A 274 -14.64 -20.11 16.67
CA PHE A 274 -14.47 -20.06 18.13
C PHE A 274 -13.99 -18.71 18.67
N TYR A 275 -13.56 -17.78 17.81
CA TYR A 275 -13.04 -16.47 18.22
C TYR A 275 -13.65 -15.34 17.38
N TYR A 276 -13.82 -14.19 18.04
CA TYR A 276 -14.04 -12.88 17.42
C TYR A 276 -12.73 -12.11 17.37
N GLU A 277 -12.51 -11.38 16.31
CA GLU A 277 -11.59 -10.26 16.30
C GLU A 277 -12.20 -9.16 17.14
N HIS A 278 -11.48 -8.68 18.16
CA HIS A 278 -12.06 -7.79 19.13
C HIS A 278 -11.08 -6.68 19.46
N TRP A 279 -11.54 -5.45 19.33
CA TRP A 279 -10.79 -4.26 19.64
C TRP A 279 -11.30 -3.61 20.90
N TYR A 280 -10.39 -3.07 21.71
CA TYR A 280 -10.65 -2.32 22.91
C TYR A 280 -9.95 -0.99 22.85
N LEU A 281 -10.51 0.05 23.51
CA LEU A 281 -9.83 1.32 23.72
C LEU A 281 -9.05 1.28 25.03
N PHE A 282 -7.87 1.86 25.02
CA PHE A 282 -7.01 2.01 26.20
C PHE A 282 -6.61 3.47 26.34
N TYR A 283 -6.67 4.01 27.56
CA TYR A 283 -6.36 5.41 27.80
C TYR A 283 -5.53 5.65 29.06
N SER A 284 -4.79 6.76 29.09
CA SER A 284 -4.13 7.33 30.26
C SER A 284 -4.46 8.81 30.36
N LEU A 285 -4.77 9.27 31.57
CA LEU A 285 -4.96 10.69 31.90
C LEU A 285 -3.70 11.33 32.49
N ASN A 286 -2.58 10.62 32.47
CA ASN A 286 -1.32 11.10 33.03
C ASN A 286 -0.26 11.24 31.93
N PRO A 287 0.17 12.47 31.59
CA PRO A 287 1.20 12.68 30.57
C PRO A 287 2.52 11.98 30.87
N LYS A 288 2.88 11.79 32.15
CA LYS A 288 4.09 11.07 32.57
C LYS A 288 3.98 9.57 32.35
N GLU A 289 2.78 9.03 32.44
CA GLU A 289 2.47 7.62 32.23
C GLU A 289 2.16 7.28 30.76
N SER A 290 1.99 8.29 29.91
CA SER A 290 1.69 8.08 28.48
C SER A 290 2.69 7.21 27.74
N ARG A 291 3.90 7.04 28.28
CA ARG A 291 4.95 6.14 27.76
C ARG A 291 4.90 4.73 28.37
N ASN A 292 4.08 4.50 29.40
CA ASN A 292 3.95 3.21 30.07
C ASN A 292 2.55 2.61 29.86
N ILE A 293 2.38 1.92 28.74
CA ILE A 293 1.09 1.35 28.30
C ILE A 293 0.54 0.31 29.31
N HIS A 294 1.39 -0.32 30.13
CA HIS A 294 0.93 -1.22 31.19
C HIS A 294 0.02 -0.54 32.24
N GLN A 295 0.06 0.78 32.32
CA GLN A 295 -0.75 1.58 33.28
C GLN A 295 -2.03 2.14 32.62
N TYR A 296 -2.24 1.90 31.33
CA TYR A 296 -3.44 2.38 30.66
C TYR A 296 -4.68 1.65 31.18
N LYS A 297 -5.74 2.42 31.37
CA LYS A 297 -7.07 1.90 31.70
C LYS A 297 -7.78 1.44 30.43
N LYS A 298 -8.49 0.33 30.54
CA LYS A 298 -9.23 -0.28 29.45
C LYS A 298 -10.69 0.18 29.45
N LEU A 299 -11.19 0.64 28.31
CA LEU A 299 -12.61 0.81 28.05
C LEU A 299 -13.11 -0.46 27.36
N VAL A 300 -14.11 -1.11 27.97
CA VAL A 300 -14.59 -2.41 27.53
C VAL A 300 -15.93 -2.24 26.81
N PRO A 301 -16.02 -2.55 25.51
CA PRO A 301 -17.29 -2.51 24.78
C PRO A 301 -18.22 -3.64 25.25
N PRO A 302 -19.54 -3.53 24.96
CA PRO A 302 -20.48 -4.64 25.09
C PRO A 302 -20.04 -5.88 24.29
N LYS A 303 -20.59 -7.06 24.66
CA LYS A 303 -20.13 -8.35 24.11
C LYS A 303 -20.46 -8.59 22.63
N ASP A 304 -21.40 -7.87 22.08
CA ASP A 304 -21.92 -7.97 20.73
C ASP A 304 -21.22 -7.06 19.71
N ARG A 305 -20.15 -6.34 20.13
CA ARG A 305 -19.45 -5.35 19.32
C ARG A 305 -18.00 -5.14 19.73
N PHE A 306 -17.25 -4.38 18.95
CA PHE A 306 -15.95 -3.85 19.36
C PHE A 306 -15.85 -2.32 19.14
N TRP A 307 -14.83 -1.69 19.75
CA TRP A 307 -14.48 -0.28 19.58
C TRP A 307 -13.05 -0.14 19.09
N ALA A 308 -12.85 0.63 18.01
CA ALA A 308 -11.55 0.89 17.39
C ALA A 308 -11.42 2.34 16.92
N ASP A 309 -10.28 2.72 16.40
CA ASP A 309 -10.00 4.02 15.77
C ASP A 309 -10.33 5.25 16.63
N PRO A 310 -9.88 5.32 17.89
CA PRO A 310 -10.27 6.40 18.78
C PRO A 310 -9.70 7.75 18.34
N GLN A 311 -10.57 8.75 18.25
CA GLN A 311 -10.24 10.16 18.10
C GLN A 311 -10.71 10.92 19.33
N VAL A 312 -10.08 12.04 19.65
CA VAL A 312 -10.42 12.77 20.87
C VAL A 312 -10.42 14.28 20.65
N ILE A 313 -11.40 14.94 21.28
CA ILE A 313 -11.50 16.40 21.43
C ILE A 313 -11.61 16.71 22.93
N TYR A 314 -10.96 17.79 23.37
CA TYR A 314 -11.13 18.35 24.69
C TYR A 314 -11.88 19.68 24.58
N GLU A 315 -13.03 19.79 25.23
CA GLU A 315 -13.86 21.00 25.24
C GLU A 315 -14.61 21.10 26.57
N ASN A 316 -14.72 22.30 27.12
CA ASN A 316 -15.46 22.59 28.34
C ASN A 316 -15.13 21.65 29.49
N GLU A 317 -13.83 21.38 29.70
CA GLU A 317 -13.32 20.51 30.77
C GLU A 317 -13.71 19.01 30.67
N HIS A 318 -14.19 18.58 29.49
CA HIS A 318 -14.52 17.19 29.18
C HIS A 318 -13.72 16.69 27.97
N TYR A 319 -13.45 15.40 27.97
CA TYR A 319 -12.92 14.67 26.80
C TYR A 319 -14.08 14.03 26.06
N TYR A 320 -14.14 14.21 24.76
CA TYR A 320 -15.09 13.56 23.86
C TYR A 320 -14.33 12.57 22.99
N LEU A 321 -14.60 11.27 23.23
CA LEU A 321 -13.97 10.16 22.54
C LEU A 321 -14.89 9.73 21.39
N PHE A 322 -14.39 9.77 20.17
CA PHE A 322 -15.10 9.33 18.97
C PHE A 322 -14.39 8.10 18.43
N PHE A 323 -15.14 7.08 18.01
CA PHE A 323 -14.55 5.80 17.63
C PHE A 323 -15.47 5.02 16.69
N GLU A 324 -14.87 4.07 15.98
CA GLU A 324 -15.62 3.03 15.27
C GLU A 324 -16.27 2.11 16.29
N GLU A 325 -17.59 1.90 16.16
CA GLU A 325 -18.34 0.86 16.84
C GLU A 325 -18.83 -0.15 15.81
N LEU A 326 -18.24 -1.35 15.77
CA LEU A 326 -18.63 -2.40 14.85
C LEU A 326 -19.51 -3.44 15.55
N MET A 327 -20.72 -3.63 15.02
CA MET A 327 -21.68 -4.63 15.48
C MET A 327 -21.39 -6.00 14.83
N TYR A 328 -21.31 -7.07 15.63
CA TYR A 328 -20.99 -8.41 15.09
C TYR A 328 -22.11 -9.05 14.28
N ASP A 329 -23.35 -8.67 14.51
CA ASP A 329 -24.52 -9.18 13.77
C ASP A 329 -24.57 -8.68 12.33
N THR A 330 -24.30 -7.38 12.13
CA THR A 330 -24.31 -6.73 10.81
C THR A 330 -22.94 -6.72 10.16
N ASN A 331 -21.88 -6.94 10.94
CA ASN A 331 -20.47 -6.77 10.53
C ASN A 331 -20.22 -5.40 9.87
N ARG A 332 -20.88 -4.35 10.40
CA ARG A 332 -20.79 -2.99 9.89
C ARG A 332 -20.42 -2.02 11.01
N GLY A 333 -19.41 -1.19 10.73
CA GLY A 333 -18.97 -0.11 11.59
C GLY A 333 -19.84 1.13 11.40
N HIS A 334 -20.02 1.87 12.48
CA HIS A 334 -20.62 3.19 12.53
C HIS A 334 -19.87 4.03 13.57
N ILE A 335 -20.09 5.34 13.62
CA ILE A 335 -19.38 6.20 14.55
C ILE A 335 -20.21 6.42 15.81
N SER A 336 -19.55 6.22 16.95
CA SER A 336 -20.10 6.46 18.30
C SER A 336 -19.20 7.43 19.09
N ALA A 337 -19.78 8.07 20.10
CA ALA A 337 -19.07 8.99 20.98
C ALA A 337 -19.30 8.68 22.46
N ILE A 338 -18.28 8.92 23.30
CA ILE A 338 -18.33 8.86 24.75
C ILE A 338 -17.86 10.21 25.29
N GLU A 339 -18.60 10.77 26.24
CA GLU A 339 -18.15 11.90 27.07
C GLU A 339 -17.46 11.35 28.31
N MET A 340 -16.25 11.86 28.61
CA MET A 340 -15.42 11.47 29.75
C MET A 340 -15.03 12.73 30.55
N ASP A 341 -15.17 12.71 31.88
CA ASP A 341 -14.71 13.78 32.74
C ASP A 341 -13.17 13.75 32.95
N LYS A 342 -12.61 14.75 33.60
CA LYS A 342 -11.17 14.84 33.92
C LYS A 342 -10.65 13.68 34.78
N ASN A 343 -11.51 12.97 35.49
CA ASN A 343 -11.16 11.85 36.37
C ASN A 343 -11.27 10.50 35.62
N GLY A 344 -11.76 10.51 34.38
CA GLY A 344 -11.93 9.33 33.57
C GLY A 344 -13.27 8.61 33.75
N HIS A 345 -14.27 9.28 34.34
CA HIS A 345 -15.63 8.73 34.40
C HIS A 345 -16.31 8.96 33.06
N CYS A 346 -16.77 7.89 32.47
CA CYS A 346 -17.41 7.88 31.14
C CYS A 346 -18.93 7.82 31.25
N LYS A 347 -19.63 8.62 30.45
CA LYS A 347 -21.05 8.42 30.16
C LYS A 347 -21.24 7.20 29.24
N ALA A 348 -22.48 6.76 29.07
CA ALA A 348 -22.80 5.71 28.11
C ALA A 348 -22.48 6.16 26.67
N PRO A 349 -22.00 5.26 25.78
CA PRO A 349 -21.76 5.58 24.38
C PRO A 349 -23.05 5.95 23.66
N VAL A 350 -22.95 6.91 22.76
CA VAL A 350 -24.04 7.37 21.89
C VAL A 350 -23.63 7.18 20.44
N SER A 351 -24.46 6.49 19.66
CA SER A 351 -24.24 6.41 18.21
C SER A 351 -24.58 7.75 17.56
N ILE A 352 -23.62 8.33 16.82
CA ILE A 352 -23.70 9.69 16.30
C ILE A 352 -23.77 9.77 14.79
N LEU A 353 -23.28 8.76 14.08
CA LEU A 353 -23.33 8.71 12.62
C LEU A 353 -23.45 7.27 12.12
N LYS A 354 -24.52 6.97 11.40
CA LYS A 354 -24.80 5.68 10.75
C LYS A 354 -25.16 5.86 9.29
N THR A 355 -24.66 4.97 8.46
CA THR A 355 -24.95 4.90 7.02
C THR A 355 -25.33 3.47 6.63
N ASP A 356 -25.69 3.26 5.38
CA ASP A 356 -25.91 1.94 4.79
C ASP A 356 -24.60 1.25 4.32
N TYR A 357 -23.46 1.93 4.46
CA TYR A 357 -22.11 1.42 4.26
C TYR A 357 -21.28 1.55 5.54
N HIS A 358 -20.13 0.85 5.58
CA HIS A 358 -19.21 0.85 6.71
C HIS A 358 -18.57 2.23 6.92
N LEU A 359 -18.51 2.68 8.18
CA LEU A 359 -17.75 3.85 8.62
C LEU A 359 -16.77 3.47 9.72
N SER A 360 -15.54 4.00 9.64
CA SER A 360 -14.48 3.85 10.63
C SER A 360 -13.64 5.13 10.71
N TYR A 361 -12.57 5.15 11.46
CA TYR A 361 -11.57 6.21 11.57
C TYR A 361 -12.18 7.63 11.56
N PRO A 362 -12.95 8.04 12.57
CA PRO A 362 -13.67 9.32 12.59
C PRO A 362 -12.71 10.49 12.86
N PHE A 363 -11.93 10.92 11.86
CA PHE A 363 -11.03 12.05 12.03
C PHE A 363 -11.79 13.33 12.33
N ILE A 364 -11.62 13.87 13.54
CA ILE A 364 -12.35 15.05 14.05
C ILE A 364 -11.42 16.21 14.29
N PHE A 365 -11.83 17.41 13.93
CA PHE A 365 -11.10 18.66 14.14
C PHE A 365 -12.04 19.86 14.31
N LYS A 366 -11.52 20.97 14.89
CA LYS A 366 -12.21 22.25 15.01
C LYS A 366 -11.65 23.22 13.98
N HIS A 367 -12.54 23.93 13.28
CA HIS A 367 -12.18 25.00 12.36
C HIS A 367 -13.26 26.10 12.40
N ASN A 368 -12.84 27.39 12.57
CA ASN A 368 -13.75 28.54 12.67
C ASN A 368 -14.90 28.31 13.65
N ASP A 369 -14.57 27.87 14.88
CA ASP A 369 -15.49 27.56 15.97
C ASP A 369 -16.54 26.47 15.72
N LYS A 370 -16.40 25.73 14.62
CA LYS A 370 -17.22 24.58 14.28
C LYS A 370 -16.41 23.28 14.32
N TYR A 371 -17.08 22.18 14.58
CA TYR A 371 -16.48 20.84 14.54
C TYR A 371 -16.81 20.14 13.23
N TYR A 372 -15.82 19.46 12.69
CA TYR A 372 -15.91 18.70 11.46
C TYR A 372 -15.39 17.28 11.66
N MET A 373 -15.96 16.35 10.92
CA MET A 373 -15.55 14.94 10.90
C MET A 373 -15.31 14.48 9.47
N VAL A 374 -14.20 13.75 9.26
CA VAL A 374 -13.91 13.02 8.03
C VAL A 374 -13.79 11.54 8.42
N PRO A 375 -14.88 10.75 8.38
CA PRO A 375 -14.81 9.32 8.62
C PRO A 375 -14.24 8.59 7.39
N GLU A 376 -13.65 7.42 7.59
CA GLU A 376 -13.40 6.49 6.49
C GLU A 376 -14.73 6.02 5.90
N SER A 377 -14.89 6.16 4.59
CA SER A 377 -16.08 5.80 3.82
C SER A 377 -15.72 5.12 2.49
N VAL A 378 -14.69 4.25 2.53
CA VAL A 378 -14.13 3.61 1.32
C VAL A 378 -15.13 2.72 0.59
N GLU A 379 -16.09 2.09 1.29
CA GLU A 379 -17.15 1.31 0.63
C GLU A 379 -18.01 2.18 -0.30
N ASN A 380 -18.20 3.46 0.03
CA ASN A 380 -18.88 4.44 -0.82
C ASN A 380 -17.95 5.11 -1.84
N ARG A 381 -16.64 4.77 -1.84
CA ARG A 381 -15.61 5.34 -2.71
C ARG A 381 -15.54 6.87 -2.67
N THR A 382 -15.68 7.45 -1.47
CA THR A 382 -15.65 8.90 -1.23
C THR A 382 -14.79 9.23 0.00
N VAL A 383 -14.30 10.46 0.06
CA VAL A 383 -13.84 11.10 1.29
C VAL A 383 -14.87 12.16 1.66
N GLN A 384 -15.62 11.93 2.72
CA GLN A 384 -16.77 12.74 3.13
C GLN A 384 -16.42 13.68 4.27
N LEU A 385 -16.94 14.90 4.21
CA LEU A 385 -16.88 15.88 5.29
C LEU A 385 -18.28 16.04 5.91
N TYR A 386 -18.34 15.92 7.24
CA TYR A 386 -19.52 16.19 8.05
C TYR A 386 -19.28 17.42 8.92
N GLU A 387 -20.30 18.24 9.14
CA GLU A 387 -20.30 19.38 10.06
C GLU A 387 -21.16 19.05 11.28
N CYS A 388 -20.69 19.41 12.47
CA CYS A 388 -21.46 19.23 13.71
C CYS A 388 -22.46 20.36 13.87
N SER A 389 -23.73 20.05 13.95
CA SER A 389 -24.81 21.03 14.21
C SER A 389 -25.09 21.22 15.71
N ASP A 390 -24.88 20.17 16.54
CA ASP A 390 -24.97 20.22 17.99
C ASP A 390 -23.90 19.31 18.61
N PHE A 391 -22.80 19.92 19.08
CA PHE A 391 -21.64 19.18 19.57
C PHE A 391 -21.91 18.52 20.94
N PRO A 392 -21.52 17.22 21.09
CA PRO A 392 -20.76 16.39 20.18
C PRO A 392 -21.62 15.40 19.36
N PHE A 393 -22.95 15.46 19.44
CA PHE A 393 -23.81 14.32 19.09
C PHE A 393 -24.55 14.43 17.74
N GLN A 394 -24.69 15.61 17.14
CA GLN A 394 -25.44 15.79 15.90
C GLN A 394 -24.53 16.18 14.75
N TRP A 395 -24.47 15.34 13.72
CA TRP A 395 -23.58 15.48 12.58
C TRP A 395 -24.37 15.44 11.27
N GLU A 396 -24.11 16.38 10.39
CA GLU A 396 -24.75 16.53 9.11
C GLU A 396 -23.73 16.44 7.97
N PHE A 397 -24.09 15.72 6.91
CA PHE A 397 -23.27 15.66 5.71
C PHE A 397 -23.08 17.05 5.13
N LYS A 398 -21.84 17.47 4.91
CA LYS A 398 -21.49 18.76 4.33
C LYS A 398 -21.19 18.64 2.85
N MET A 399 -20.22 17.81 2.49
CA MET A 399 -19.77 17.61 1.11
C MET A 399 -18.84 16.41 0.96
N ASN A 400 -18.58 16.02 -0.27
CA ASN A 400 -17.48 15.14 -0.60
C ASN A 400 -16.21 15.97 -0.87
N LEU A 401 -15.13 15.68 -0.17
CA LEU A 401 -13.80 16.23 -0.47
C LEU A 401 -13.19 15.52 -1.70
N MET A 402 -13.47 14.21 -1.86
CA MET A 402 -13.07 13.41 -3.02
C MET A 402 -14.17 12.41 -3.38
N VAL A 403 -14.28 12.09 -4.67
CA VAL A 403 -15.23 11.09 -5.21
C VAL A 403 -14.53 10.10 -6.11
N GLU A 404 -15.11 8.90 -6.26
CA GLU A 404 -14.59 7.80 -7.08
C GLU A 404 -13.18 7.35 -6.67
N VAL A 405 -12.85 7.45 -5.38
CA VAL A 405 -11.54 7.10 -4.82
C VAL A 405 -11.63 5.95 -3.83
N GLY A 406 -10.65 5.06 -3.85
CA GLY A 406 -10.43 4.08 -2.78
C GLY A 406 -9.43 4.67 -1.78
N ALA A 407 -9.94 5.41 -0.79
CA ALA A 407 -9.15 6.14 0.20
C ALA A 407 -9.53 5.69 1.61
N VAL A 408 -8.54 5.48 2.48
CA VAL A 408 -8.72 5.03 3.86
C VAL A 408 -7.94 5.91 4.84
N ASP A 409 -8.45 6.02 6.06
CA ASP A 409 -7.83 6.71 7.21
C ASP A 409 -7.39 8.15 6.89
N THR A 410 -8.27 8.90 6.21
CA THR A 410 -7.98 10.29 5.80
C THR A 410 -7.74 11.17 7.01
N THR A 411 -6.59 11.84 7.04
CA THR A 411 -6.14 12.72 8.11
C THR A 411 -5.82 14.09 7.54
N LEU A 412 -6.48 15.12 8.06
CA LEU A 412 -6.22 16.51 7.68
C LEU A 412 -5.23 17.17 8.63
N PHE A 413 -4.43 18.08 8.09
CA PHE A 413 -3.50 18.90 8.84
C PHE A 413 -3.46 20.31 8.25
N TYR A 414 -3.56 21.34 9.10
CA TYR A 414 -3.53 22.74 8.66
C TYR A 414 -2.21 23.38 9.08
N GLN A 415 -1.45 23.84 8.11
CA GLN A 415 -0.19 24.54 8.31
C GLN A 415 0.08 25.50 7.15
N ASP A 416 0.68 26.66 7.44
CA ASP A 416 1.11 27.68 6.45
C ASP A 416 -0.02 28.11 5.51
N ASN A 417 -1.22 28.35 6.08
CA ASN A 417 -2.46 28.72 5.38
C ASN A 417 -2.93 27.69 4.34
N LYS A 418 -2.55 26.40 4.51
CA LYS A 418 -2.96 25.30 3.67
C LYS A 418 -3.50 24.14 4.47
N TRP A 419 -4.49 23.49 3.91
CA TRP A 419 -4.96 22.18 4.34
C TRP A 419 -4.18 21.09 3.61
N TRP A 420 -3.59 20.20 4.37
CA TRP A 420 -2.91 19.00 3.89
C TRP A 420 -3.80 17.80 4.17
N LEU A 421 -4.07 16.99 3.14
CA LEU A 421 -4.87 15.78 3.23
C LEU A 421 -3.97 14.58 2.99
N PHE A 422 -3.73 13.81 4.06
CA PHE A 422 -2.99 12.55 4.04
C PHE A 422 -3.99 11.41 4.01
N THR A 423 -3.90 10.50 3.05
CA THR A 423 -4.78 9.33 2.99
C THR A 423 -4.07 8.17 2.33
N ALA A 424 -4.28 6.95 2.83
CA ALA A 424 -3.79 5.78 2.14
C ALA A 424 -4.77 5.40 1.02
N MET A 425 -4.25 5.14 -0.18
CA MET A 425 -5.07 4.97 -1.38
C MET A 425 -4.64 3.77 -2.23
N GLU A 426 -5.57 3.20 -2.99
CA GLU A 426 -5.22 2.38 -4.13
C GLU A 426 -4.68 3.28 -5.26
N ASP A 427 -3.48 3.02 -5.75
CA ASP A 427 -2.96 3.72 -6.93
C ASP A 427 -3.38 3.04 -8.24
N VAL A 428 -3.40 1.73 -8.24
CA VAL A 428 -3.87 0.90 -9.34
C VAL A 428 -5.09 0.14 -8.87
N LYS A 429 -6.17 0.17 -9.67
CA LYS A 429 -7.40 -0.57 -9.36
C LYS A 429 -7.09 -2.05 -9.14
N GLY A 430 -7.37 -2.55 -7.94
CA GLY A 430 -7.06 -3.91 -7.51
C GLY A 430 -5.83 -4.02 -6.60
N SER A 431 -5.05 -2.94 -6.41
CA SER A 431 -4.05 -2.87 -5.34
C SER A 431 -4.74 -2.70 -3.97
N PHE A 432 -3.99 -2.87 -2.90
CA PHE A 432 -4.52 -2.72 -1.55
C PHE A 432 -4.47 -1.26 -1.09
N TYR A 433 -5.52 -0.79 -0.43
CA TYR A 433 -5.65 0.62 0.00
C TYR A 433 -4.60 1.07 1.03
N GLY A 434 -4.01 0.16 1.78
CA GLY A 434 -3.16 0.49 2.94
C GLY A 434 -1.66 0.57 2.65
N ASP A 435 -1.22 0.28 1.43
CA ASP A 435 0.20 0.13 1.13
C ASP A 435 0.84 1.43 0.60
N GLU A 436 0.05 2.47 0.31
CA GLU A 436 0.53 3.71 -0.30
C GLU A 436 -0.14 4.94 0.28
N LEU A 437 0.65 5.85 0.84
CA LEU A 437 0.20 7.14 1.37
C LEU A 437 0.28 8.21 0.30
N CYS A 438 -0.84 8.83 0.01
CA CYS A 438 -0.92 9.99 -0.86
C CYS A 438 -1.16 11.27 -0.04
N LEU A 439 -0.61 12.37 -0.54
CA LEU A 439 -0.73 13.71 0.00
C LEU A 439 -1.39 14.62 -1.02
N PHE A 440 -2.33 15.41 -0.55
CA PHE A 440 -2.98 16.46 -1.35
C PHE A 440 -3.02 17.74 -0.53
N TRP A 441 -3.19 18.88 -1.19
CA TRP A 441 -3.35 20.14 -0.51
C TRP A 441 -4.39 21.05 -1.17
N SER A 442 -4.96 21.95 -0.38
CA SER A 442 -5.87 23.02 -0.81
C SER A 442 -5.74 24.22 0.15
N GLU A 443 -5.95 25.42 -0.34
CA GLU A 443 -6.08 26.63 0.49
C GLU A 443 -7.44 26.71 1.17
N ASP A 444 -8.46 26.05 0.59
CA ASP A 444 -9.82 25.99 1.12
C ASP A 444 -10.19 24.57 1.58
N LEU A 445 -10.61 24.44 2.85
CA LEU A 445 -11.12 23.19 3.41
C LEU A 445 -12.32 22.65 2.64
N PHE A 446 -13.18 23.55 2.15
CA PHE A 446 -14.44 23.21 1.47
C PHE A 446 -14.28 23.02 -0.04
N SER A 447 -13.07 22.83 -0.49
CA SER A 447 -12.78 22.49 -1.89
C SER A 447 -13.08 21.01 -2.18
N ASN A 448 -13.61 20.73 -3.36
CA ASN A 448 -13.65 19.40 -3.96
C ASN A 448 -12.49 19.20 -4.97
N GLU A 449 -11.62 20.20 -5.12
CA GLU A 449 -10.45 20.18 -5.99
C GLU A 449 -9.17 20.24 -5.14
N TRP A 450 -8.69 19.06 -4.71
CA TRP A 450 -7.46 18.91 -3.97
C TRP A 450 -6.28 18.69 -4.91
N THR A 451 -5.25 19.51 -4.78
CA THR A 451 -4.04 19.40 -5.62
C THR A 451 -3.18 18.21 -5.15
N PRO A 452 -2.94 17.21 -6.00
CA PRO A 452 -2.09 16.08 -5.63
C PRO A 452 -0.62 16.51 -5.53
N HIS A 453 0.06 15.99 -4.51
CA HIS A 453 1.49 16.20 -4.36
C HIS A 453 2.27 15.51 -5.50
N PRO A 454 3.30 16.15 -6.09
CA PRO A 454 4.02 15.60 -7.25
C PRO A 454 4.77 14.30 -6.97
N LEU A 455 5.10 14.02 -5.71
CA LEU A 455 5.78 12.79 -5.29
C LEU A 455 4.81 11.64 -4.91
N ASN A 456 3.51 11.80 -5.13
CA ASN A 456 2.54 10.74 -4.75
C ASN A 456 2.82 9.39 -5.44
N PRO A 457 2.76 8.29 -4.65
CA PRO A 457 2.60 8.24 -3.20
C PRO A 457 3.86 8.77 -2.48
N ILE A 458 3.66 9.62 -1.46
CA ILE A 458 4.77 10.20 -0.69
C ILE A 458 5.48 9.17 0.21
N VAL A 459 4.76 8.13 0.61
CA VAL A 459 5.28 6.97 1.36
C VAL A 459 4.67 5.70 0.78
N SER A 460 5.48 4.66 0.59
CA SER A 460 5.03 3.37 0.08
C SER A 460 5.57 2.23 0.95
N GLY A 461 4.73 1.25 1.20
CA GLY A 461 5.01 0.03 1.97
C GLY A 461 4.04 -0.19 3.12
N ALA A 462 3.61 -1.44 3.27
CA ALA A 462 2.65 -1.88 4.30
C ALA A 462 3.09 -1.57 5.74
N ALA A 463 4.41 -1.40 5.96
CA ALA A 463 4.96 -1.15 7.29
C ALA A 463 4.78 0.29 7.78
N ILE A 464 4.42 1.26 6.91
CA ILE A 464 4.54 2.68 7.29
C ILE A 464 3.52 3.61 6.60
N ALA A 465 2.87 3.18 5.51
CA ALA A 465 2.06 4.07 4.69
C ALA A 465 0.75 4.52 5.37
N ARG A 466 -0.01 3.58 5.94
CA ARG A 466 -1.37 3.80 6.42
C ARG A 466 -1.42 4.75 7.64
N PRO A 467 -2.23 5.82 7.66
CA PRO A 467 -2.39 6.71 8.81
C PRO A 467 -2.86 5.99 10.07
N ALA A 468 -2.54 6.54 11.26
CA ALA A 468 -2.85 5.94 12.56
C ALA A 468 -3.27 6.97 13.61
N GLY A 469 -3.79 8.12 13.22
CA GLY A 469 -4.21 9.19 14.13
C GLY A 469 -3.81 10.58 13.65
N LYS A 470 -4.05 11.57 14.49
CA LYS A 470 -3.75 12.98 14.19
C LYS A 470 -2.25 13.22 14.06
N ILE A 471 -1.87 14.06 13.09
CA ILE A 471 -0.54 14.65 13.04
C ILE A 471 -0.41 15.63 14.21
N PHE A 472 0.68 15.58 14.96
CA PHE A 472 0.85 16.38 16.17
C PHE A 472 2.27 16.95 16.28
N VAL A 473 2.40 18.05 17.04
CA VAL A 473 3.70 18.68 17.34
C VAL A 473 4.15 18.24 18.74
N HIS A 474 5.40 17.78 18.83
CA HIS A 474 6.06 17.50 20.10
C HIS A 474 7.51 17.98 20.06
N ASN A 475 7.94 18.76 21.06
CA ASN A 475 9.28 19.37 21.11
C ASN A 475 9.66 20.09 19.80
N ASN A 476 8.75 20.91 19.28
CA ASN A 476 8.90 21.66 18.01
C ASN A 476 9.17 20.80 16.78
N LYS A 477 8.79 19.53 16.79
CA LYS A 477 8.86 18.60 15.68
C LYS A 477 7.47 18.07 15.36
N LEU A 478 7.23 17.84 14.08
CA LEU A 478 5.97 17.34 13.56
C LEU A 478 6.02 15.82 13.45
N TYR A 479 5.01 15.14 13.96
CA TYR A 479 4.93 13.68 13.94
C TYR A 479 3.66 13.19 13.28
N ARG A 480 3.80 12.21 12.40
CA ARG A 480 2.71 11.46 11.79
C ARG A 480 2.65 10.05 12.39
N PRO A 481 1.58 9.68 13.10
CA PRO A 481 1.33 8.28 13.42
C PRO A 481 1.01 7.48 12.16
N SER A 482 1.54 6.24 12.07
CA SER A 482 1.23 5.32 10.99
C SER A 482 1.08 3.89 11.48
N GLN A 483 0.28 3.09 10.78
CA GLN A 483 0.13 1.67 11.06
C GLN A 483 1.28 0.89 10.43
N ASP A 484 1.81 -0.08 11.15
CA ASP A 484 2.57 -1.18 10.56
C ASP A 484 1.63 -2.34 10.28
N CYS A 485 1.29 -2.52 9.03
CA CYS A 485 0.46 -3.62 8.55
C CYS A 485 1.28 -4.75 7.91
N SER A 486 2.61 -4.75 8.00
CA SER A 486 3.47 -5.73 7.33
C SER A 486 3.27 -7.17 7.84
N VAL A 487 3.12 -7.34 9.16
CA VAL A 487 2.92 -8.66 9.79
C VAL A 487 1.45 -9.09 9.76
N ARG A 488 0.57 -8.14 10.07
CA ARG A 488 -0.90 -8.24 10.03
C ARG A 488 -1.50 -6.85 10.01
N TYR A 489 -2.76 -6.73 9.66
CA TYR A 489 -3.49 -5.47 9.79
C TYR A 489 -3.44 -4.96 11.24
N GLY A 490 -3.07 -3.69 11.42
CA GLY A 490 -3.01 -3.06 12.71
C GLY A 490 -2.02 -3.70 13.69
N HIS A 491 -0.84 -4.18 13.22
CA HIS A 491 0.15 -4.85 14.08
C HIS A 491 0.76 -3.91 15.10
N CYS A 492 1.25 -2.73 14.68
CA CYS A 492 1.74 -1.72 15.61
C CYS A 492 1.56 -0.30 15.07
N THR A 493 1.68 0.69 15.97
CA THR A 493 1.61 2.11 15.62
C THR A 493 3.01 2.70 15.62
N ASN A 494 3.45 3.22 14.48
CA ASN A 494 4.72 3.93 14.35
C ASN A 494 4.53 5.43 14.56
N PHE A 495 5.61 6.10 14.95
CA PHE A 495 5.72 7.55 14.97
C PHE A 495 6.81 7.99 14.00
N ASN A 496 6.43 8.79 13.02
CA ASN A 496 7.33 9.27 11.98
C ASN A 496 7.49 10.79 12.15
N GLU A 497 8.72 11.26 12.34
CA GLU A 497 9.06 12.68 12.33
C GLU A 497 9.01 13.17 10.89
N ILE A 498 8.07 14.06 10.57
CA ILE A 498 8.03 14.76 9.29
C ILE A 498 9.16 15.79 9.32
N THR A 499 10.13 15.61 8.44
CA THR A 499 11.31 16.50 8.36
C THR A 499 11.18 17.55 7.26
N GLU A 500 10.28 17.33 6.31
CA GLU A 500 9.97 18.24 5.22
C GLU A 500 8.52 18.08 4.78
N LEU A 501 7.79 19.19 4.69
CA LEU A 501 6.41 19.24 4.17
C LEU A 501 6.24 20.53 3.38
N SER A 502 6.12 20.40 2.07
CA SER A 502 5.85 21.50 1.15
C SER A 502 5.02 21.00 -0.04
N GLU A 503 4.63 21.89 -0.95
CA GLU A 503 3.87 21.53 -2.15
C GLU A 503 4.63 20.61 -3.12
N THR A 504 5.96 20.55 -2.99
CA THR A 504 6.84 19.84 -3.93
C THR A 504 7.80 18.86 -3.28
N ALA A 505 7.91 18.88 -1.95
CA ALA A 505 8.82 18.02 -1.21
C ALA A 505 8.16 17.47 0.06
N TYR A 506 8.41 16.20 0.32
CA TYR A 506 8.00 15.50 1.54
C TYR A 506 9.11 14.56 1.99
N SER A 507 9.38 14.55 3.28
CA SER A 507 10.31 13.62 3.89
C SER A 507 9.91 13.33 5.33
N GLU A 508 10.00 12.07 5.73
CA GLU A 508 9.79 11.63 7.11
C GLU A 508 10.78 10.53 7.50
N LYS A 509 10.96 10.33 8.80
CA LYS A 509 11.73 9.21 9.34
C LYS A 509 11.01 8.59 10.54
N LYS A 510 10.95 7.27 10.58
CA LYS A 510 10.46 6.53 11.75
C LYS A 510 11.41 6.75 12.94
N VAL A 511 10.86 7.15 14.08
CA VAL A 511 11.61 7.43 15.30
C VAL A 511 11.29 6.49 16.45
N SER A 512 10.05 6.00 16.52
CA SER A 512 9.60 5.07 17.58
C SER A 512 8.36 4.30 17.13
N ALA A 513 7.92 3.34 17.96
CA ALA A 513 6.69 2.60 17.72
C ALA A 513 6.09 2.10 19.04
N ILE A 514 4.77 1.94 19.04
CA ILE A 514 4.03 1.16 20.04
C ILE A 514 3.87 -0.24 19.47
N THR A 515 4.56 -1.22 20.06
CA THR A 515 4.48 -2.62 19.66
C THR A 515 3.58 -3.42 20.61
N PRO A 516 2.86 -4.46 20.16
CA PRO A 516 1.91 -5.21 20.99
C PRO A 516 2.60 -6.18 21.95
N ASN A 517 3.52 -5.68 22.78
CA ASN A 517 4.33 -6.49 23.70
C ASN A 517 4.06 -6.22 25.19
N TRP A 518 3.14 -5.31 25.49
CA TRP A 518 2.78 -4.97 26.88
C TRP A 518 1.83 -5.99 27.54
N ASP A 519 1.15 -6.81 26.78
CA ASP A 519 0.33 -7.92 27.25
C ASP A 519 0.47 -9.09 26.26
N LYS A 520 0.61 -10.33 26.77
CA LYS A 520 0.76 -11.54 25.95
C LYS A 520 -0.45 -11.84 25.05
N LYS A 521 -1.62 -11.26 25.36
CA LYS A 521 -2.85 -11.45 24.61
C LYS A 521 -3.08 -10.38 23.56
N VAL A 522 -2.34 -9.26 23.61
CA VAL A 522 -2.43 -8.19 22.59
C VAL A 522 -1.80 -8.68 21.30
N LEU A 523 -2.52 -8.52 20.22
CA LEU A 523 -2.11 -8.94 18.89
C LEU A 523 -1.75 -7.77 17.98
N GLY A 524 -2.21 -6.54 18.32
CA GLY A 524 -1.95 -5.34 17.55
C GLY A 524 -2.47 -4.08 18.23
N THR A 525 -2.11 -2.93 17.65
CA THR A 525 -2.58 -1.56 17.97
C THR A 525 -2.40 -0.73 16.70
N HIS A 526 -3.37 0.06 16.31
CA HIS A 526 -3.27 0.76 15.04
C HIS A 526 -3.65 2.24 15.07
N THR A 527 -4.19 2.74 16.18
CA THR A 527 -4.55 4.16 16.28
C THR A 527 -4.01 4.76 17.57
N TYR A 528 -3.44 5.97 17.47
CA TYR A 528 -2.93 6.76 18.56
C TYR A 528 -3.42 8.21 18.46
N ASN A 529 -3.99 8.71 19.54
CA ASN A 529 -4.33 10.13 19.66
C ASN A 529 -4.06 10.64 21.06
N GLN A 530 -3.75 11.94 21.15
CA GLN A 530 -3.63 12.62 22.44
C GLN A 530 -4.20 14.03 22.34
N VAL A 531 -4.76 14.50 23.47
CA VAL A 531 -5.15 15.88 23.69
C VAL A 531 -5.04 16.19 25.17
N GLU A 532 -4.46 17.33 25.53
CA GLU A 532 -4.19 17.71 26.93
C GLU A 532 -3.49 16.58 27.70
N ASN A 533 -4.09 16.07 28.76
CA ASN A 533 -3.57 14.99 29.58
C ASN A 533 -3.99 13.60 29.12
N LEU A 534 -4.94 13.49 28.17
CA LEU A 534 -5.46 12.22 27.70
C LEU A 534 -4.62 11.70 26.54
N THR A 535 -4.12 10.49 26.68
CA THR A 535 -3.62 9.66 25.57
C THR A 535 -4.56 8.48 25.40
N ILE A 536 -4.92 8.15 24.17
CA ILE A 536 -5.81 7.03 23.82
C ILE A 536 -5.24 6.24 22.65
N ILE A 537 -5.34 4.92 22.77
CA ILE A 537 -4.97 3.95 21.73
C ILE A 537 -6.06 2.89 21.63
N ASP A 538 -6.04 2.12 20.59
CA ASP A 538 -6.76 0.86 20.52
C ASP A 538 -5.83 -0.35 20.65
N ALA A 539 -6.41 -1.51 20.91
CA ALA A 539 -5.67 -2.76 20.93
C ALA A 539 -6.54 -3.95 20.53
N TYR A 540 -5.93 -4.82 19.73
CA TYR A 540 -6.55 -5.99 19.16
C TYR A 540 -6.29 -7.25 19.98
N TYR A 541 -7.36 -8.02 20.20
CA TYR A 541 -7.36 -9.30 20.93
C TYR A 541 -8.18 -10.34 20.20
N ASP A 542 -7.86 -11.62 20.42
CA ASP A 542 -8.78 -12.73 20.13
C ASP A 542 -9.71 -12.95 21.32
N ARG A 543 -11.01 -12.85 21.11
CA ARG A 543 -12.03 -13.13 22.10
C ARG A 543 -12.78 -14.40 21.77
N ARG A 544 -12.92 -15.30 22.78
CA ARG A 544 -13.70 -16.54 22.61
C ARG A 544 -15.18 -16.27 22.46
N ARG A 545 -15.85 -16.98 21.53
CA ARG A 545 -17.30 -16.84 21.27
C ARG A 545 -18.17 -17.50 22.35
N PHE A 546 -17.73 -18.63 22.89
CA PHE A 546 -18.60 -19.54 23.67
C PHE A 546 -18.17 -19.71 25.14
N PHE A 547 -17.06 -19.14 25.59
CA PHE A 547 -16.59 -19.29 26.96
C PHE A 547 -16.39 -17.92 27.61
N ASN A 548 -17.17 -17.69 28.68
CA ASN A 548 -17.06 -16.50 29.53
C ASN A 548 -15.88 -16.68 30.50
N ASN A 549 -14.66 -16.44 30.08
CA ASN A 549 -13.56 -16.17 30.98
C ASN A 549 -12.78 -14.99 30.39
N ASP A 550 -13.25 -13.80 30.75
CA ASP A 550 -12.46 -12.58 30.63
C ASP A 550 -11.56 -12.43 31.85
#